data_314c3be9b4d4a3aac2114402dc2aa5d0
#
_entry.id   314c3be9b4d4a3aac2114402dc2aa5d0
#
_cell.length_a   1.000
_cell.length_b   1.000
_cell.length_c   1.000
_cell.angle_alpha   90.00
_cell.angle_beta   90.00
_cell.angle_gamma   90.00
#
_symmetry.space_group_name_H-M   'P 1'
#
loop_
_entity.id
_entity.type
_entity.pdbx_description
1 polymer ?
#
loop_
_entity_poly.entity_id
_entity_poly.type
_entity_poly.pdbx_seq_one_letter_code
_entity_poly.pdbx_strand_id
1 'polypeptide(L)'
;ALDVSIQSQVVNMLEDMQQELGLTYLFIAHDLSVVRHISNRIGVMYLGTLVELAESYELNRNPIHPYTKTLLSAVPVPDPEVSRSRQRIVLEGDIPSPMNPPSGCRFHTRCPYATEQCKQAVPQLKEHAPGHWAACHLLG
;
A
#
# COMPACT_ATOMS: atom_id res chain seq x y z
N ALA A 1 6.98 1.14 20.99
CA ALA A 1 7.01 1.97 19.77
C ALA A 1 8.23 2.89 19.87
N LEU A 2 9.10 2.87 18.86
CA LEU A 2 10.23 3.81 18.79
C LEU A 2 9.69 5.23 18.56
N ASP A 3 10.28 6.21 19.23
CA ASP A 3 10.01 7.61 19.00
C ASP A 3 10.33 7.98 17.53
N VAL A 4 9.59 8.91 16.93
CA VAL A 4 9.74 9.34 15.54
C VAL A 4 11.18 9.76 15.22
N SER A 5 11.88 10.39 16.17
CA SER A 5 13.27 10.77 16.02
C SER A 5 14.22 9.56 15.94
N ILE A 6 13.95 8.51 16.73
CA ILE A 6 14.74 7.28 16.72
C ILE A 6 14.48 6.49 15.43
N GLN A 7 13.24 6.46 14.96
CA GLN A 7 12.90 5.84 13.66
C GLN A 7 13.67 6.50 12.51
N SER A 8 13.73 7.82 12.49
CA SER A 8 14.48 8.57 11.46
C SER A 8 15.98 8.27 11.52
N GLN A 9 16.57 8.16 12.71
CA GLN A 9 17.99 7.80 12.87
C GLN A 9 18.28 6.39 12.34
N VAL A 10 17.41 5.42 12.63
CA VAL A 10 17.57 4.04 12.14
C VAL A 10 17.45 3.99 10.62
N VAL A 11 16.50 4.72 10.03
CA VAL A 11 16.32 4.81 8.58
C VAL A 11 17.57 5.39 7.91
N ASN A 12 18.09 6.51 8.41
CA ASN A 12 19.31 7.13 7.88
C ASN A 12 20.51 6.17 7.95
N MET A 13 20.68 5.48 9.08
CA MET A 13 21.73 4.47 9.23
C MET A 13 21.60 3.33 8.21
N LEU A 14 20.38 2.86 7.94
CA LEU A 14 20.13 1.83 6.92
C LEU A 14 20.43 2.33 5.50
N GLU A 15 20.13 3.58 5.20
CA GLU A 15 20.46 4.21 3.91
C GLU A 15 21.99 4.35 3.73
N ASP A 16 22.70 4.79 4.78
CA ASP A 16 24.16 4.86 4.77
C ASP A 16 24.80 3.49 4.51
N MET A 17 24.33 2.46 5.24
CA MET A 17 24.80 1.07 5.04
C MET A 17 24.47 0.55 3.62
N GLN A 18 23.33 0.92 3.06
CA GLN A 18 22.96 0.55 1.69
C GLN A 18 23.94 1.14 0.68
N GLN A 19 24.30 2.40 0.86
CA GLN A 19 25.24 3.09 -0.03
C GLN A 19 26.68 2.57 0.13
N GLU A 20 27.14 2.38 1.35
CA GLU A 20 28.52 1.95 1.64
C GLU A 20 28.77 0.48 1.29
N LEU A 21 27.81 -0.40 1.55
CA LEU A 21 27.95 -1.85 1.43
C LEU A 21 27.24 -2.44 0.21
N GLY A 22 26.47 -1.64 -0.54
CA GLY A 22 25.70 -2.11 -1.70
C GLY A 22 24.57 -3.07 -1.33
N LEU A 23 23.97 -2.92 -0.14
CA LEU A 23 22.95 -3.82 0.36
C LEU A 23 21.60 -3.60 -0.32
N THR A 24 20.85 -4.71 -0.47
CA THR A 24 19.44 -4.68 -0.87
C THR A 24 18.59 -5.06 0.34
N TYR A 25 17.60 -4.24 0.67
CA TYR A 25 16.70 -4.48 1.79
C TYR A 25 15.32 -4.92 1.33
N LEU A 26 14.74 -5.87 2.07
CA LEU A 26 13.30 -6.08 2.13
C LEU A 26 12.81 -5.47 3.44
N PHE A 27 12.12 -4.32 3.34
CA PHE A 27 11.62 -3.59 4.49
C PHE A 27 10.13 -3.85 4.68
N ILE A 28 9.75 -4.34 5.86
CA ILE A 28 8.34 -4.61 6.21
C ILE A 28 7.92 -3.64 7.31
N ALA A 29 6.96 -2.78 7.01
CA ALA A 29 6.46 -1.80 7.95
C ALA A 29 4.96 -1.54 7.75
N HIS A 30 4.35 -0.94 8.76
CA HIS A 30 2.96 -0.47 8.70
C HIS A 30 2.87 1.06 8.53
N ASP A 31 3.98 1.78 8.65
CA ASP A 31 4.05 3.22 8.45
C ASP A 31 4.49 3.54 7.01
N LEU A 32 3.53 4.03 6.23
CA LEU A 32 3.76 4.40 4.84
C LEU A 32 4.74 5.57 4.66
N SER A 33 4.86 6.45 5.65
CA SER A 33 5.78 7.60 5.60
C SER A 33 7.22 7.12 5.56
N VAL A 34 7.57 6.16 6.42
CA VAL A 34 8.89 5.54 6.48
C VAL A 34 9.17 4.73 5.21
N VAL A 35 8.20 3.89 4.80
CA VAL A 35 8.34 3.06 3.58
C VAL A 35 8.56 3.93 2.35
N ARG A 36 7.82 5.02 2.21
CA ARG A 36 7.95 5.96 1.10
C ARG A 36 9.35 6.58 1.01
N HIS A 37 9.96 6.83 2.15
CA HIS A 37 11.28 7.49 2.21
C HIS A 37 12.41 6.55 1.79
N ILE A 38 12.43 5.33 2.35
CA ILE A 38 13.56 4.39 2.18
C ILE A 38 13.44 3.48 0.94
N SER A 39 12.22 3.29 0.40
CA SER A 39 11.98 2.24 -0.58
C SER A 39 11.98 2.76 -2.01
N ASN A 40 12.68 2.05 -2.92
CA ASN A 40 12.61 2.28 -4.37
C ASN A 40 11.29 1.71 -4.94
N ARG A 41 10.85 0.55 -4.44
CA ARG A 41 9.60 -0.11 -4.84
C ARG A 41 8.77 -0.45 -3.61
N ILE A 42 7.46 -0.33 -3.72
CA ILE A 42 6.53 -0.61 -2.63
C ILE A 42 5.53 -1.66 -3.09
N GLY A 43 5.40 -2.72 -2.28
CA GLY A 43 4.34 -3.71 -2.40
C GLY A 43 3.30 -3.51 -1.30
N VAL A 44 2.05 -3.32 -1.68
CA VAL A 44 0.92 -3.21 -0.75
C VAL A 44 0.27 -4.57 -0.57
N MET A 45 0.11 -4.99 0.68
CA MET A 45 -0.49 -6.27 1.02
C MET A 45 -1.82 -6.08 1.78
N TYR A 46 -2.78 -6.96 1.51
CA TYR A 46 -4.03 -7.05 2.25
C TYR A 46 -4.35 -8.51 2.60
N LEU A 47 -4.54 -8.82 3.88
CA LEU A 47 -4.80 -10.17 4.38
C LEU A 47 -3.85 -11.24 3.78
N GLY A 48 -2.55 -10.94 3.74
CA GLY A 48 -1.52 -11.86 3.24
C GLY A 48 -1.44 -11.99 1.71
N THR A 49 -2.12 -11.13 0.95
CA THR A 49 -2.05 -11.13 -0.52
C THR A 49 -1.47 -9.80 -1.01
N LEU A 50 -0.54 -9.87 -1.96
CA LEU A 50 -0.02 -8.68 -2.65
C LEU A 50 -1.11 -8.15 -3.58
N VAL A 51 -1.56 -6.92 -3.33
CA VAL A 51 -2.65 -6.29 -4.09
C VAL A 51 -2.15 -5.24 -5.08
N GLU A 52 -1.01 -4.60 -4.81
CA GLU A 52 -0.39 -3.63 -5.71
C GLU A 52 1.12 -3.61 -5.50
N LEU A 53 1.89 -3.42 -6.58
CA LEU A 53 3.35 -3.30 -6.58
C LEU A 53 3.77 -2.30 -7.63
N ALA A 54 4.49 -1.27 -7.23
CA ALA A 54 5.03 -0.26 -8.16
C ALA A 54 6.29 0.40 -7.59
N GLU A 55 6.93 1.24 -8.41
CA GLU A 55 7.93 2.19 -7.93
C GLU A 55 7.31 3.11 -6.87
N SER A 56 8.10 3.48 -5.85
CA SER A 56 7.62 4.26 -4.70
C SER A 56 6.94 5.57 -5.11
N TYR A 57 7.55 6.32 -6.03
CA TYR A 57 6.98 7.58 -6.52
C TYR A 57 5.67 7.37 -7.27
N GLU A 58 5.63 6.38 -8.18
CA GLU A 58 4.44 6.06 -8.97
C GLU A 58 3.28 5.59 -8.10
N LEU A 59 3.52 4.68 -7.17
CA LEU A 59 2.48 4.16 -6.27
C LEU A 59 1.86 5.27 -5.41
N ASN A 60 2.68 6.21 -4.93
CA ASN A 60 2.19 7.32 -4.12
C ASN A 60 1.39 8.37 -4.92
N ARG A 61 1.71 8.54 -6.21
CA ARG A 61 1.06 9.53 -7.08
C ARG A 61 -0.17 8.97 -7.78
N ASN A 62 -0.06 7.75 -8.28
CA ASN A 62 -1.06 7.11 -9.12
C ASN A 62 -1.45 5.71 -8.59
N PRO A 63 -1.92 5.56 -7.34
CA PRO A 63 -2.38 4.27 -6.85
C PRO A 63 -3.58 3.79 -7.68
N ILE A 64 -3.58 2.53 -8.10
CA ILE A 64 -4.65 1.98 -8.94
C ILE A 64 -5.57 1.04 -8.18
N HIS A 65 -5.06 0.30 -7.17
CA HIS A 65 -5.90 -0.58 -6.36
C HIS A 65 -6.72 0.21 -5.32
N PRO A 66 -8.02 -0.06 -5.14
CA PRO A 66 -8.88 0.69 -4.19
C PRO A 66 -8.35 0.70 -2.75
N TYR A 67 -7.79 -0.40 -2.27
CA TYR A 67 -7.18 -0.45 -0.93
C TYR A 67 -5.99 0.49 -0.79
N THR A 68 -5.10 0.53 -1.78
CA THR A 68 -3.93 1.44 -1.78
C THR A 68 -4.38 2.90 -1.74
N LYS A 69 -5.41 3.26 -2.53
CA LYS A 69 -6.02 4.60 -2.50
C LYS A 69 -6.50 4.97 -1.11
N THR A 70 -7.14 4.03 -0.43
CA THR A 70 -7.62 4.24 0.95
C THR A 70 -6.47 4.44 1.92
N LEU A 71 -5.44 3.58 1.87
CA LEU A 71 -4.26 3.70 2.73
C LEU A 71 -3.57 5.06 2.54
N LEU A 72 -3.33 5.46 1.30
CA LEU A 72 -2.67 6.73 0.99
C LEU A 72 -3.54 7.94 1.34
N SER A 73 -4.86 7.82 1.31
CA SER A 73 -5.77 8.89 1.74
C SER A 73 -5.70 9.16 3.25
N ALA A 74 -5.26 8.18 4.03
CA ALA A 74 -5.12 8.29 5.48
C ALA A 74 -3.75 8.84 5.92
N VAL A 75 -2.76 8.93 5.02
CA VAL A 75 -1.43 9.48 5.33
C VAL A 75 -1.54 10.99 5.52
N PRO A 76 -1.11 11.54 6.67
CA PRO A 76 -1.12 12.99 6.88
C PRO A 76 -0.21 13.69 5.87
N VAL A 77 -0.70 14.77 5.29
CA VAL A 77 0.10 15.66 4.45
C VAL A 77 0.53 16.84 5.30
N PRO A 78 1.82 17.23 5.30
CA PRO A 78 2.32 18.35 6.12
C PRO A 78 1.69 19.70 5.77
N ASP A 79 1.10 19.83 4.56
CA ASP A 79 0.43 21.04 4.12
C ASP A 79 -1.02 21.10 4.64
N PRO A 80 -1.37 22.09 5.50
CA PRO A 80 -2.71 22.23 6.07
C PRO A 80 -3.81 22.49 5.04
N GLU A 81 -3.53 23.19 3.94
CA GLU A 81 -4.52 23.48 2.89
C GLU A 81 -4.82 22.23 2.06
N VAL A 82 -3.77 21.49 1.66
CA VAL A 82 -3.91 20.21 0.96
C VAL A 82 -4.56 19.17 1.86
N SER A 83 -4.25 19.17 3.16
CA SER A 83 -4.85 18.26 4.13
C SER A 83 -6.35 18.48 4.31
N ARG A 84 -6.82 19.74 4.28
CA ARG A 84 -8.25 20.10 4.38
C ARG A 84 -9.04 19.75 3.12
N SER A 85 -8.41 19.81 1.94
CA SER A 85 -9.05 19.49 0.66
C SER A 85 -9.11 18.00 0.37
N ARG A 86 -8.26 17.18 1.02
CA ARG A 86 -8.26 15.72 0.87
C ARG A 86 -9.45 15.09 1.61
N GLN A 87 -10.32 14.44 0.86
CA GLN A 87 -11.33 13.56 1.45
C GLN A 87 -10.68 12.24 1.86
N ARG A 88 -10.65 11.97 3.17
CA ARG A 88 -10.26 10.67 3.67
C ARG A 88 -11.29 9.62 3.24
N ILE A 89 -10.85 8.59 2.57
CA ILE A 89 -11.70 7.45 2.21
C ILE A 89 -11.89 6.59 3.46
N VAL A 90 -13.10 6.59 4.01
CA VAL A 90 -13.47 5.74 5.15
C VAL A 90 -13.99 4.42 4.61
N LEU A 91 -13.34 3.33 4.98
CA LEU A 91 -13.82 1.98 4.65
C LEU A 91 -14.89 1.57 5.63
N GLU A 92 -16.02 1.15 5.12
CA GLU A 92 -17.10 0.53 5.91
C GLU A 92 -16.81 -0.95 6.18
N GLY A 93 -17.41 -1.48 7.24
CA GLY A 93 -17.31 -2.87 7.65
C GLY A 93 -16.05 -3.24 8.43
N ASP A 94 -16.14 -4.38 9.11
CA ASP A 94 -15.07 -4.93 9.92
C ASP A 94 -13.93 -5.50 9.07
N ILE A 95 -12.73 -5.54 9.64
CA ILE A 95 -11.60 -6.20 9.01
C ILE A 95 -11.79 -7.72 9.13
N PRO A 96 -11.90 -8.45 8.01
CA PRO A 96 -12.05 -9.90 8.08
C PRO A 96 -10.85 -10.57 8.74
N SER A 97 -11.10 -11.71 9.37
CA SER A 97 -10.03 -12.47 9.99
C SER A 97 -9.05 -13.02 8.95
N PRO A 98 -7.73 -12.86 9.14
CA PRO A 98 -6.73 -13.46 8.26
C PRO A 98 -6.74 -15.00 8.31
N MET A 99 -7.29 -15.59 9.38
CA MET A 99 -7.43 -17.07 9.51
C MET A 99 -8.57 -17.64 8.66
N ASN A 100 -9.56 -16.80 8.34
CA ASN A 100 -10.67 -17.18 7.46
C ASN A 100 -10.93 -16.03 6.47
N PRO A 101 -10.06 -15.85 5.49
CA PRO A 101 -10.17 -14.74 4.55
C PRO A 101 -11.40 -14.91 3.64
N PRO A 102 -12.01 -13.82 3.18
CA PRO A 102 -13.10 -13.87 2.22
C PRO A 102 -12.73 -14.61 0.94
N SER A 103 -13.71 -15.26 0.30
CA SER A 103 -13.54 -15.86 -1.02
C SER A 103 -13.22 -14.81 -2.09
N GLY A 104 -12.61 -15.21 -3.18
CA GLY A 104 -12.28 -14.30 -4.29
C GLY A 104 -11.27 -13.21 -3.90
N CYS A 105 -11.54 -11.99 -4.29
CA CYS A 105 -10.74 -10.84 -3.89
C CYS A 105 -10.88 -10.60 -2.38
N ARG A 106 -9.81 -10.71 -1.62
CA ARG A 106 -9.84 -10.57 -0.15
C ARG A 106 -10.35 -9.20 0.34
N PHE A 107 -10.25 -8.18 -0.52
CA PHE A 107 -10.71 -6.83 -0.20
C PHE A 107 -12.18 -6.57 -0.57
N HIS A 108 -12.88 -7.50 -1.27
CA HIS A 108 -14.23 -7.26 -1.81
C HIS A 108 -15.26 -6.85 -0.76
N THR A 109 -15.16 -7.35 0.48
CA THR A 109 -16.11 -7.05 1.57
C THR A 109 -16.06 -5.59 2.02
N ARG A 110 -14.97 -4.88 1.73
CA ARG A 110 -14.74 -3.48 2.11
C ARG A 110 -14.50 -2.57 0.89
N CYS A 111 -14.51 -3.13 -0.30
CA CYS A 111 -14.29 -2.38 -1.55
C CYS A 111 -15.60 -1.70 -1.99
N PRO A 112 -15.64 -0.36 -2.11
CA PRO A 112 -16.85 0.34 -2.54
C PRO A 112 -17.22 0.07 -4.01
N TYR A 113 -16.29 -0.54 -4.76
CA TYR A 113 -16.45 -0.87 -6.18
C TYR A 113 -16.56 -2.38 -6.44
N ALA A 114 -16.80 -3.18 -5.40
CA ALA A 114 -16.85 -4.64 -5.53
C ALA A 114 -17.95 -5.09 -6.49
N THR A 115 -17.59 -5.99 -7.40
CA THR A 115 -18.52 -6.65 -8.33
C THR A 115 -18.75 -8.09 -7.93
N GLU A 116 -19.68 -8.78 -8.59
CA GLU A 116 -19.94 -10.20 -8.34
C GLU A 116 -18.70 -11.06 -8.63
N GLN A 117 -17.92 -10.72 -9.66
CA GLN A 117 -16.66 -11.39 -9.98
C GLN A 117 -15.66 -11.30 -8.82
N CYS A 118 -15.63 -10.17 -8.09
CA CYS A 118 -14.75 -10.00 -6.94
C CYS A 118 -15.04 -10.99 -5.80
N LYS A 119 -16.27 -11.49 -5.67
CA LYS A 119 -16.65 -12.49 -4.68
C LYS A 119 -16.29 -13.91 -5.09
N GLN A 120 -16.28 -14.18 -6.38
CA GLN A 120 -16.14 -15.52 -6.95
C GLN A 120 -14.69 -15.89 -7.30
N ALA A 121 -13.90 -14.95 -7.79
CA ALA A 121 -12.57 -15.22 -8.31
C ALA A 121 -11.48 -14.37 -7.62
N VAL A 122 -10.32 -15.00 -7.39
CA VAL A 122 -9.13 -14.32 -6.89
C VAL A 122 -8.50 -13.54 -8.05
N PRO A 123 -8.34 -12.21 -7.93
CA PRO A 123 -7.69 -11.43 -8.98
C PRO A 123 -6.20 -11.80 -9.07
N GLN A 124 -5.70 -11.93 -10.28
CA GLN A 124 -4.29 -12.16 -10.55
C GLN A 124 -3.53 -10.84 -10.53
N LEU A 125 -2.29 -10.86 -10.03
CA LEU A 125 -1.39 -9.72 -10.11
C LEU A 125 -0.94 -9.54 -11.56
N LYS A 126 -1.40 -8.48 -12.23
CA LYS A 126 -1.09 -8.17 -13.62
C LYS A 126 -0.42 -6.81 -13.74
N GLU A 127 0.41 -6.65 -14.76
CA GLU A 127 1.00 -5.36 -15.11
C GLU A 127 0.00 -4.53 -15.89
N HIS A 128 -0.31 -3.34 -15.38
CA HIS A 128 -1.27 -2.38 -15.98
C HIS A 128 -0.56 -1.18 -16.62
N ALA A 129 0.63 -0.88 -16.16
CA ALA A 129 1.56 0.08 -16.76
C ALA A 129 2.98 -0.41 -16.52
N PRO A 130 3.99 0.04 -17.28
CA PRO A 130 5.37 -0.41 -17.11
C PRO A 130 5.83 -0.33 -15.65
N GLY A 131 6.12 -1.49 -15.04
CA GLY A 131 6.56 -1.61 -13.66
C GLY A 131 5.46 -1.42 -12.60
N HIS A 132 4.18 -1.25 -13.00
CA HIS A 132 3.04 -1.05 -12.10
C HIS A 132 2.06 -2.22 -12.18
N TRP A 133 1.98 -2.99 -11.13
CA TRP A 133 1.22 -4.23 -11.04
C TRP A 133 0.09 -4.11 -10.02
N ALA A 134 -1.07 -4.65 -10.33
CA ALA A 134 -2.18 -4.72 -9.39
C ALA A 134 -3.02 -5.99 -9.58
N ALA A 135 -3.59 -6.46 -8.48
CA ALA A 135 -4.50 -7.60 -8.43
C ALA A 135 -5.94 -7.08 -8.22
N CYS A 136 -6.59 -6.63 -9.29
CA CYS A 136 -7.93 -6.06 -9.23
C CYS A 136 -8.74 -6.35 -10.49
N HIS A 137 -9.97 -6.85 -10.33
CA HIS A 137 -10.88 -7.13 -11.46
C HIS A 137 -11.43 -5.87 -12.15
N LEU A 138 -11.33 -4.71 -11.49
CA LEU A 138 -11.79 -3.43 -12.08
C LEU A 138 -10.84 -2.88 -13.15
N LEU A 139 -9.64 -3.46 -13.23
CA LEU A 139 -8.59 -2.99 -14.13
C LEU A 139 -8.47 -3.85 -15.41
N GLY A 140 -9.29 -4.88 -15.55
CA GLY A 140 -9.31 -5.78 -16.72
C GLY A 140 -8.47 -7.04 -16.55
#